data_113ae26a057b36edb59028ccdb9cda84
#
_entry.id   113ae26a057b36edb59028ccdb9cda84
#
_cell.length_a   1.000
_cell.length_b   1.000
_cell.length_c   1.000
_cell.angle_alpha   90.00
_cell.angle_beta   90.00
_cell.angle_gamma   90.00
#
_symmetry.space_group_name_H-M   'P 1'
#
loop_
_entity.id
_entity.type
_entity.pdbx_description
1 polymer ?
#
loop_
_entity_poly.entity_id
_entity_poly.type
_entity_poly.pdbx_seq_one_letter_code
_entity_poly.pdbx_strand_id
1 'polypeptide(L)'
;MDFPAVASAHGAISRRRFLALSAAAGGAAVLAACGGSGSAGSGDELAVVQRFSNSGLVPGDVRLPISLADKNGILGNDATKAFGTLNASVKDLVSGKTVIESVSAEKHGADFTYPYWPFTVRIDIPGTYSLVVEGGSPDGGAFQILDPASVQMPYVGAKLPPFDTPTVKDPRGVDPVCTLTPAPCPFHHVTLTDAL
;
A
#
# COMPACT_ATOMS: atom_id res chain seq x y z
N MET A 1 -20.55 -57.56 19.97
CA MET A 1 -19.49 -57.01 19.09
C MET A 1 -19.06 -55.71 19.72
N ASP A 2 -18.02 -55.79 20.57
CA ASP A 2 -17.49 -54.63 21.29
C ASP A 2 -16.45 -53.91 20.42
N PHE A 3 -16.63 -52.60 20.24
CA PHE A 3 -15.62 -51.74 19.65
C PHE A 3 -14.81 -51.04 20.72
N PRO A 4 -13.48 -51.11 20.72
CA PRO A 4 -12.68 -50.42 21.72
C PRO A 4 -12.63 -48.91 21.40
N ALA A 5 -12.84 -48.08 22.44
CA ALA A 5 -12.71 -46.66 22.43
C ALA A 5 -11.23 -46.23 22.24
N VAL A 6 -10.96 -45.45 21.16
CA VAL A 6 -9.65 -44.83 20.96
C VAL A 6 -9.58 -43.53 21.75
N ALA A 7 -8.78 -43.53 22.80
CA ALA A 7 -8.49 -42.37 23.62
C ALA A 7 -7.53 -41.44 22.88
N SER A 8 -8.02 -40.29 22.41
CA SER A 8 -7.20 -39.20 21.83
C SER A 8 -6.49 -38.44 22.96
N ALA A 9 -5.23 -38.71 23.15
CA ALA A 9 -4.36 -37.93 24.06
C ALA A 9 -3.96 -36.60 23.37
N HIS A 10 -4.72 -35.54 23.63
CA HIS A 10 -4.31 -34.19 23.27
C HIS A 10 -3.30 -33.66 24.29
N GLY A 11 -2.02 -33.87 24.03
CA GLY A 11 -0.94 -33.26 24.80
C GLY A 11 -0.88 -31.75 24.52
N ALA A 12 -1.37 -30.94 25.45
CA ALA A 12 -1.23 -29.48 25.38
C ALA A 12 0.26 -29.10 25.51
N ILE A 13 0.85 -28.63 24.43
CA ILE A 13 2.23 -28.11 24.42
C ILE A 13 2.21 -26.76 25.14
N SER A 14 2.86 -26.66 26.32
CA SER A 14 2.93 -25.40 27.05
C SER A 14 3.81 -24.38 26.30
N ARG A 15 3.44 -23.07 26.37
CA ARG A 15 4.16 -21.98 25.74
C ARG A 15 5.67 -21.95 26.05
N ARG A 16 6.09 -22.43 27.21
CA ARG A 16 7.48 -22.55 27.60
C ARG A 16 8.24 -23.65 26.83
N ARG A 17 7.59 -24.75 26.44
CA ARG A 17 8.22 -25.80 25.63
C ARG A 17 8.35 -25.41 24.16
N PHE A 18 7.45 -24.59 23.65
CA PHE A 18 7.54 -24.06 22.28
C PHE A 18 8.76 -23.13 22.10
N LEU A 19 9.05 -22.28 23.09
CA LEU A 19 10.22 -21.41 23.10
C LEU A 19 11.57 -22.13 23.30
N ALA A 20 11.57 -23.30 23.93
CA ALA A 20 12.79 -24.07 24.17
C ALA A 20 13.22 -24.95 22.97
N LEU A 21 12.31 -25.27 22.03
CA LEU A 21 12.65 -26.03 20.83
C LEU A 21 13.18 -25.16 19.67
N SER A 22 12.98 -23.84 19.71
CA SER A 22 13.50 -22.92 18.70
C SER A 22 14.95 -22.48 18.89
N ALA A 23 15.59 -22.87 19.98
CA ALA A 23 16.98 -22.47 20.30
C ALA A 23 18.07 -23.45 19.82
N ALA A 24 17.71 -24.58 19.20
CA ALA A 24 18.66 -25.65 18.87
C ALA A 24 18.91 -25.89 17.37
N ALA A 25 18.36 -25.06 16.47
CA ALA A 25 18.71 -25.14 15.06
C ALA A 25 19.22 -23.75 14.61
N GLY A 26 20.54 -23.67 14.40
CA GLY A 26 21.24 -22.46 14.00
C GLY A 26 20.71 -21.85 12.72
N GLY A 27 20.64 -20.53 12.71
CA GLY A 27 20.29 -19.77 11.52
C GLY A 27 19.66 -18.43 11.89
N ALA A 28 20.49 -17.40 12.02
CA ALA A 28 20.07 -16.00 12.06
C ALA A 28 19.45 -15.58 10.72
N ALA A 29 18.16 -15.81 10.52
CA ALA A 29 17.45 -15.35 9.33
C ALA A 29 15.92 -15.36 9.45
N VAL A 30 15.32 -14.91 10.55
CA VAL A 30 13.85 -14.64 10.56
C VAL A 30 13.53 -13.51 11.54
N LEU A 31 13.87 -12.27 11.20
CA LEU A 31 13.34 -11.06 11.86
C LEU A 31 13.14 -9.91 10.85
N ALA A 32 12.75 -10.20 9.61
CA ALA A 32 12.45 -9.20 8.61
C ALA A 32 11.06 -9.33 7.99
N ALA A 33 10.06 -9.78 8.75
CA ALA A 33 8.71 -9.98 8.23
C ALA A 33 7.62 -9.23 9.01
N CYS A 34 7.88 -7.96 9.37
CA CYS A 34 6.82 -7.06 9.86
C CYS A 34 7.22 -5.61 9.57
N GLY A 35 6.92 -5.17 8.39
CA GLY A 35 7.07 -3.79 7.96
C GLY A 35 7.15 -3.77 6.45
N GLY A 36 6.10 -3.33 5.77
CA GLY A 36 6.13 -3.07 4.33
C GLY A 36 7.11 -1.97 4.00
N SER A 37 8.37 -2.30 3.94
CA SER A 37 9.48 -1.47 3.53
C SER A 37 10.10 -2.13 2.30
N GLY A 38 10.17 -1.36 1.22
CA GLY A 38 10.94 -1.73 0.06
C GLY A 38 12.31 -2.23 0.49
N SER A 39 12.77 -3.30 -0.12
CA SER A 39 14.08 -3.90 0.09
C SER A 39 15.14 -2.81 0.04
N ALA A 40 15.82 -2.59 1.16
CA ALA A 40 17.03 -1.79 1.16
C ALA A 40 18.09 -2.60 0.38
N GLY A 41 18.32 -2.21 -0.86
CA GLY A 41 19.36 -2.79 -1.69
C GLY A 41 20.74 -2.67 -1.01
N SER A 42 21.55 -3.68 -1.16
CA SER A 42 22.93 -3.71 -0.66
C SER A 42 23.80 -2.86 -1.60
N GLY A 43 24.16 -1.66 -1.18
CA GLY A 43 25.03 -0.76 -1.94
C GLY A 43 24.41 0.62 -2.16
N ASP A 44 25.01 1.43 -2.98
CA ASP A 44 24.54 2.78 -3.37
C ASP A 44 23.33 2.75 -4.31
N GLU A 45 22.55 1.68 -4.29
CA GLU A 45 21.40 1.42 -5.15
C GLU A 45 20.17 2.18 -4.65
N LEU A 46 19.49 2.88 -5.57
CA LEU A 46 18.28 3.64 -5.26
C LEU A 46 17.09 2.72 -5.04
N ALA A 47 16.41 2.91 -3.93
CA ALA A 47 15.18 2.21 -3.60
C ALA A 47 13.95 3.06 -3.92
N VAL A 48 12.86 2.39 -4.31
CA VAL A 48 11.56 3.01 -4.56
C VAL A 48 10.77 3.10 -3.25
N VAL A 49 10.37 4.31 -2.88
CA VAL A 49 9.47 4.57 -1.74
C VAL A 49 8.09 4.92 -2.27
N GLN A 50 7.13 4.03 -2.04
CA GLN A 50 5.74 4.22 -2.45
C GLN A 50 5.08 5.35 -1.65
N ARG A 51 4.31 6.20 -2.35
CA ARG A 51 3.50 7.27 -1.77
C ARG A 51 2.01 7.09 -2.06
N PHE A 52 1.59 5.86 -2.20
CA PHE A 52 0.20 5.47 -2.45
C PHE A 52 -0.16 4.25 -1.60
N SER A 53 -1.47 4.06 -1.38
CA SER A 53 -1.97 2.88 -0.70
C SER A 53 -2.17 1.73 -1.68
N ASN A 54 -1.76 0.53 -1.31
CA ASN A 54 -2.04 -0.69 -2.07
C ASN A 54 -3.49 -1.19 -1.93
N SER A 55 -4.30 -0.57 -1.05
CA SER A 55 -5.65 -1.06 -0.73
C SER A 55 -6.75 -0.57 -1.68
N GLY A 56 -6.45 0.27 -2.65
CA GLY A 56 -7.45 0.88 -3.53
C GLY A 56 -7.11 0.89 -5.01
N LEU A 57 -6.00 0.28 -5.43
CA LEU A 57 -5.66 0.21 -6.84
C LEU A 57 -6.46 -0.92 -7.50
N VAL A 58 -7.20 -0.57 -8.55
CA VAL A 58 -8.01 -1.49 -9.36
C VAL A 58 -7.60 -1.41 -10.82
N PRO A 59 -7.98 -2.38 -11.68
CA PRO A 59 -7.70 -2.33 -13.11
C PRO A 59 -8.11 -1.01 -13.76
N GLY A 60 -7.28 -0.51 -14.66
CA GLY A 60 -7.45 0.75 -15.36
C GLY A 60 -6.20 1.63 -15.32
N ASP A 61 -6.40 2.93 -15.41
CA ASP A 61 -5.32 3.90 -15.28
C ASP A 61 -5.00 4.14 -13.80
N VAL A 62 -3.82 3.69 -13.38
CA VAL A 62 -3.36 3.83 -11.99
C VAL A 62 -2.23 4.84 -11.89
N ARG A 63 -2.25 5.63 -10.84
CA ARG A 63 -1.22 6.62 -10.53
C ARG A 63 -0.37 6.11 -9.38
N LEU A 64 0.94 5.99 -9.63
CA LEU A 64 1.94 5.43 -8.73
C LEU A 64 2.97 6.50 -8.36
N PRO A 65 2.65 7.45 -7.46
CA PRO A 65 3.62 8.42 -7.00
C PRO A 65 4.66 7.74 -6.12
N ILE A 66 5.94 7.97 -6.42
CA ILE A 66 7.07 7.44 -5.65
C ILE A 66 8.03 8.54 -5.24
N SER A 67 8.81 8.29 -4.21
CA SER A 67 10.07 8.99 -3.93
C SER A 67 11.23 8.00 -4.04
N LEU A 68 12.45 8.52 -4.10
CA LEU A 68 13.66 7.72 -4.06
C LEU A 68 14.26 7.72 -2.66
N ALA A 69 14.90 6.63 -2.29
CA ALA A 69 15.68 6.51 -1.06
C ALA A 69 17.02 5.84 -1.33
N ASP A 70 17.98 6.08 -0.46
CA ASP A 70 19.23 5.35 -0.33
C ASP A 70 19.31 4.68 1.05
N LYS A 71 20.47 4.16 1.40
CA LYS A 71 20.76 3.55 2.72
C LYS A 71 20.57 4.52 3.91
N ASN A 72 20.55 5.83 3.67
CA ASN A 72 20.37 6.86 4.71
C ASN A 72 18.92 7.33 4.84
N GLY A 73 18.04 6.93 3.93
CA GLY A 73 16.63 7.27 3.95
C GLY A 73 16.13 7.93 2.67
N ILE A 74 14.96 8.58 2.76
CA ILE A 74 14.32 9.23 1.60
C ILE A 74 15.15 10.43 1.16
N LEU A 75 15.42 10.50 -0.15
CA LEU A 75 16.23 11.56 -0.75
C LEU A 75 15.41 12.87 -0.86
N GLY A 76 16.01 13.94 -0.35
CA GLY A 76 15.48 15.30 -0.48
C GLY A 76 15.77 15.93 -1.85
N ASN A 77 15.31 17.17 -2.02
CA ASN A 77 15.47 17.92 -3.27
C ASN A 77 16.94 18.09 -3.70
N ASP A 78 17.84 18.34 -2.75
CA ASP A 78 19.26 18.54 -3.07
C ASP A 78 19.91 17.27 -3.60
N ALA A 79 19.65 16.12 -2.98
CA ALA A 79 20.18 14.84 -3.40
C ALA A 79 19.58 14.36 -4.76
N THR A 80 18.42 14.87 -5.11
CA THR A 80 17.70 14.49 -6.35
C THR A 80 17.75 15.56 -7.43
N LYS A 81 18.65 16.55 -7.36
CA LYS A 81 18.78 17.62 -8.38
C LYS A 81 19.03 17.08 -9.79
N ALA A 82 19.79 16.01 -9.92
CA ALA A 82 20.11 15.39 -11.20
C ALA A 82 18.94 14.58 -11.81
N PHE A 83 17.90 14.27 -11.02
CA PHE A 83 16.76 13.45 -11.45
C PHE A 83 15.58 14.34 -11.82
N GLY A 84 15.51 14.83 -13.05
CA GLY A 84 14.36 15.57 -13.57
C GLY A 84 13.22 14.63 -13.93
N THR A 85 13.46 13.77 -14.90
CA THR A 85 12.56 12.71 -15.35
C THR A 85 13.13 11.36 -14.94
N LEU A 86 12.28 10.47 -14.46
CA LEU A 86 12.61 9.06 -14.24
C LEU A 86 11.89 8.20 -15.26
N ASN A 87 12.59 7.16 -15.73
CA ASN A 87 12.01 6.09 -16.52
C ASN A 87 11.86 4.84 -15.65
N ALA A 88 10.82 4.07 -15.93
CA ALA A 88 10.56 2.83 -15.22
C ALA A 88 9.91 1.81 -16.15
N SER A 89 9.96 0.55 -15.76
CA SER A 89 9.19 -0.56 -16.34
C SER A 89 8.28 -1.16 -15.28
N VAL A 90 7.25 -1.89 -15.72
CA VAL A 90 6.39 -2.65 -14.80
C VAL A 90 6.53 -4.13 -15.09
N LYS A 91 6.83 -4.92 -14.06
CA LYS A 91 6.93 -6.38 -14.12
C LYS A 91 5.77 -7.03 -13.36
N ASP A 92 5.22 -8.08 -13.91
CA ASP A 92 4.33 -8.99 -13.19
C ASP A 92 5.19 -9.92 -12.32
N LEU A 93 4.97 -9.90 -11.01
CA LEU A 93 5.81 -10.65 -10.06
C LEU A 93 5.51 -12.16 -10.04
N VAL A 94 4.37 -12.59 -10.56
CA VAL A 94 4.01 -14.01 -10.64
C VAL A 94 4.68 -14.67 -11.84
N SER A 95 4.58 -14.03 -13.01
CA SER A 95 5.16 -14.57 -14.25
C SER A 95 6.61 -14.14 -14.49
N GLY A 96 7.09 -13.11 -13.80
CA GLY A 96 8.39 -12.47 -14.00
C GLY A 96 8.48 -11.67 -15.31
N LYS A 97 7.38 -11.53 -16.06
CA LYS A 97 7.38 -10.82 -17.34
C LYS A 97 7.22 -9.32 -17.18
N THR A 98 7.92 -8.56 -18.01
CA THR A 98 7.67 -7.13 -18.16
C THR A 98 6.34 -6.93 -18.90
N VAL A 99 5.41 -6.23 -18.30
CA VAL A 99 4.09 -5.92 -18.86
C VAL A 99 4.01 -4.51 -19.42
N ILE A 100 4.87 -3.60 -18.94
CA ILE A 100 5.08 -2.25 -19.47
C ILE A 100 6.57 -2.04 -19.59
N GLU A 101 7.07 -1.91 -20.82
CA GLU A 101 8.50 -1.81 -21.10
C GLU A 101 9.09 -0.48 -20.65
N SER A 102 8.35 0.62 -20.83
CA SER A 102 8.81 1.95 -20.45
C SER A 102 7.66 2.88 -20.12
N VAL A 103 7.80 3.61 -19.03
CA VAL A 103 6.94 4.71 -18.62
C VAL A 103 7.80 5.78 -17.96
N SER A 104 7.50 7.05 -18.20
CA SER A 104 8.25 8.18 -17.66
C SER A 104 7.40 8.98 -16.69
N ALA A 105 8.04 9.58 -15.70
CA ALA A 105 7.43 10.56 -14.81
C ALA A 105 8.38 11.73 -14.56
N GLU A 106 7.84 12.93 -14.54
CA GLU A 106 8.60 14.14 -14.20
C GLU A 106 8.64 14.33 -12.69
N LYS A 107 9.68 15.01 -12.23
CA LYS A 107 9.85 15.38 -10.83
C LYS A 107 8.83 16.44 -10.42
N HIS A 108 8.14 16.19 -9.31
CA HIS A 108 7.23 17.11 -8.66
C HIS A 108 7.67 17.42 -7.23
N GLY A 109 7.14 18.51 -6.67
CA GLY A 109 7.37 18.88 -5.27
C GLY A 109 8.71 19.59 -5.06
N ALA A 110 9.06 20.54 -5.92
CA ALA A 110 10.24 21.38 -5.74
C ALA A 110 10.26 22.11 -4.37
N ASP A 111 9.07 22.43 -3.84
CA ASP A 111 8.89 23.09 -2.54
C ASP A 111 8.70 22.09 -1.39
N PHE A 112 8.69 20.79 -1.66
CA PHE A 112 8.53 19.76 -0.63
C PHE A 112 9.89 19.32 -0.09
N THR A 113 9.92 18.90 1.15
CA THR A 113 11.12 18.29 1.75
C THR A 113 11.59 17.09 0.93
N TYR A 114 10.64 16.30 0.45
CA TYR A 114 10.88 15.10 -0.35
C TYR A 114 10.11 15.20 -1.66
N PRO A 115 10.78 15.29 -2.81
CA PRO A 115 10.14 15.29 -4.11
C PRO A 115 9.57 13.92 -4.45
N TYR A 116 8.72 13.88 -5.49
CA TYR A 116 8.11 12.64 -5.94
C TYR A 116 7.94 12.61 -7.46
N TRP A 117 7.78 11.40 -8.00
CA TRP A 117 7.56 11.14 -9.43
C TRP A 117 6.24 10.36 -9.57
N PRO A 118 5.18 10.96 -10.17
CA PRO A 118 3.88 10.34 -10.30
C PRO A 118 3.77 9.53 -11.59
N PHE A 119 4.26 8.32 -11.62
CA PHE A 119 4.05 7.43 -12.75
C PHE A 119 2.56 7.15 -12.95
N THR A 120 2.08 7.23 -14.19
CA THR A 120 0.73 6.84 -14.57
C THR A 120 0.82 5.71 -15.58
N VAL A 121 0.20 4.58 -15.25
CA VAL A 121 0.25 3.36 -16.05
C VAL A 121 -1.14 2.75 -16.17
N ARG A 122 -1.40 2.08 -17.30
CA ARG A 122 -2.62 1.31 -17.48
C ARG A 122 -2.35 -0.16 -17.24
N ILE A 123 -3.06 -0.74 -16.27
CA ILE A 123 -2.98 -2.17 -15.93
C ILE A 123 -4.40 -2.71 -15.86
N ASP A 124 -4.74 -3.63 -16.75
CA ASP A 124 -6.12 -4.10 -16.92
C ASP A 124 -6.41 -5.42 -16.17
N ILE A 125 -5.39 -6.03 -15.57
CA ILE A 125 -5.51 -7.35 -14.92
C ILE A 125 -5.15 -7.22 -13.44
N PRO A 126 -6.00 -7.73 -12.51
CA PRO A 126 -5.63 -7.86 -11.10
C PRO A 126 -4.39 -8.73 -10.92
N GLY A 127 -3.50 -8.35 -10.01
CA GLY A 127 -2.24 -9.07 -9.79
C GLY A 127 -1.26 -8.32 -8.92
N THR A 128 -0.08 -8.89 -8.73
CA THR A 128 1.03 -8.27 -8.00
C THR A 128 2.13 -7.90 -8.99
N TYR A 129 2.50 -6.65 -8.97
CA TYR A 129 3.43 -6.03 -9.91
C TYR A 129 4.58 -5.35 -9.19
N SER A 130 5.65 -5.03 -9.91
CA SER A 130 6.73 -4.20 -9.42
C SER A 130 7.03 -3.07 -10.40
N LEU A 131 7.14 -1.84 -9.88
CA LEU A 131 7.64 -0.68 -10.62
C LEU A 131 9.16 -0.64 -10.47
N VAL A 132 9.88 -0.92 -11.54
CA VAL A 132 11.35 -0.95 -11.59
C VAL A 132 11.84 0.32 -12.24
N VAL A 133 12.43 1.21 -11.44
CA VAL A 133 12.99 2.48 -11.92
C VAL A 133 14.37 2.22 -12.53
N GLU A 134 14.65 2.85 -13.66
CA GLU A 134 15.94 2.76 -14.33
C GLU A 134 17.07 3.29 -13.43
N GLY A 135 18.13 2.50 -13.27
CA GLY A 135 19.23 2.82 -12.37
C GLY A 135 18.96 2.61 -10.88
N GLY A 136 17.79 2.09 -10.53
CA GLY A 136 17.42 1.68 -9.18
C GLY A 136 17.50 0.17 -8.96
N SER A 137 16.98 -0.28 -7.81
CA SER A 137 16.94 -1.71 -7.49
C SER A 137 16.20 -2.52 -8.55
N PRO A 138 16.75 -3.65 -9.01
CA PRO A 138 16.11 -4.52 -10.01
C PRO A 138 14.81 -5.15 -9.50
N ASP A 139 14.63 -5.23 -8.18
CA ASP A 139 13.39 -5.69 -7.57
C ASP A 139 12.28 -4.63 -7.64
N GLY A 140 12.65 -3.35 -7.73
CA GLY A 140 11.73 -2.22 -7.81
C GLY A 140 10.85 -2.05 -6.56
N GLY A 141 9.70 -1.42 -6.73
CA GLY A 141 8.67 -1.24 -5.71
C GLY A 141 7.44 -2.10 -6.00
N ALA A 142 7.19 -3.13 -5.20
CA ALA A 142 6.05 -4.02 -5.38
C ALA A 142 4.73 -3.33 -5.04
N PHE A 143 3.69 -3.53 -5.87
CA PHE A 143 2.33 -3.02 -5.65
C PHE A 143 1.29 -4.03 -6.14
N GLN A 144 0.04 -3.85 -5.70
CA GLN A 144 -1.04 -4.77 -6.02
C GLN A 144 -2.20 -4.05 -6.72
N ILE A 145 -2.68 -4.64 -7.81
CA ILE A 145 -3.94 -4.30 -8.46
C ILE A 145 -4.98 -5.29 -7.97
N LEU A 146 -6.00 -4.80 -7.29
CA LEU A 146 -7.03 -5.61 -6.65
C LEU A 146 -8.19 -5.88 -7.59
N ASP A 147 -8.88 -7.00 -7.40
CA ASP A 147 -10.18 -7.21 -8.01
C ASP A 147 -11.16 -6.12 -7.49
N PRO A 148 -11.83 -5.36 -8.38
CA PRO A 148 -12.80 -4.33 -7.99
C PRO A 148 -13.86 -4.82 -7.00
N ALA A 149 -14.28 -6.09 -7.12
CA ALA A 149 -15.24 -6.70 -6.21
C ALA A 149 -14.73 -6.86 -4.77
N SER A 150 -13.41 -6.85 -4.58
CA SER A 150 -12.77 -6.97 -3.26
C SER A 150 -12.50 -5.61 -2.59
N VAL A 151 -12.64 -4.50 -3.32
CA VAL A 151 -12.34 -3.15 -2.81
C VAL A 151 -13.59 -2.52 -2.23
N GLN A 152 -13.54 -2.21 -0.93
CA GLN A 152 -14.67 -1.58 -0.23
C GLN A 152 -14.69 -0.06 -0.35
N MET A 153 -13.55 0.57 -0.67
CA MET A 153 -13.45 2.01 -0.86
C MET A 153 -13.90 2.41 -2.27
N PRO A 154 -14.51 3.59 -2.44
CA PRO A 154 -14.79 4.12 -3.76
C PRO A 154 -13.51 4.29 -4.57
N TYR A 155 -13.51 3.86 -5.82
CA TYR A 155 -12.42 4.03 -6.77
C TYR A 155 -12.91 4.80 -8.01
N VAL A 156 -12.01 5.28 -8.84
CA VAL A 156 -12.35 6.07 -10.04
C VAL A 156 -13.28 5.27 -10.95
N GLY A 157 -14.43 5.85 -11.28
CA GLY A 157 -15.48 5.20 -12.09
C GLY A 157 -16.50 4.40 -11.30
N ALA A 158 -16.29 4.14 -10.00
CA ALA A 158 -17.29 3.51 -9.15
C ALA A 158 -18.36 4.51 -8.72
N LYS A 159 -19.59 4.03 -8.57
CA LYS A 159 -20.63 4.82 -7.88
C LYS A 159 -20.32 4.85 -6.38
N LEU A 160 -20.39 6.03 -5.79
CA LEU A 160 -20.33 6.16 -4.34
C LEU A 160 -21.57 5.48 -3.72
N PRO A 161 -21.41 4.50 -2.82
CA PRO A 161 -22.56 3.91 -2.16
C PRO A 161 -23.25 4.95 -1.27
N PRO A 162 -24.59 5.01 -1.24
CA PRO A 162 -25.30 5.89 -0.33
C PRO A 162 -25.07 5.43 1.11
N PHE A 163 -24.81 6.38 2.00
CA PHE A 163 -24.76 6.13 3.44
C PHE A 163 -25.23 7.37 4.21
N ASP A 164 -25.86 7.13 5.32
CA ASP A 164 -26.37 8.19 6.16
C ASP A 164 -25.25 8.79 7.01
N THR A 165 -24.97 10.06 6.78
CA THR A 165 -24.02 10.84 7.58
C THR A 165 -24.73 11.56 8.74
N PRO A 166 -24.04 11.82 9.87
CA PRO A 166 -24.59 12.66 10.93
C PRO A 166 -24.98 14.05 10.41
N THR A 167 -26.12 14.53 10.88
CA THR A 167 -26.61 15.88 10.59
C THR A 167 -26.84 16.68 11.87
N VAL A 168 -27.08 17.99 11.78
CA VAL A 168 -27.44 18.81 12.94
C VAL A 168 -28.78 18.42 13.55
N LYS A 169 -29.67 17.77 12.78
CA LYS A 169 -30.97 17.27 13.26
C LYS A 169 -30.88 15.86 13.83
N ASP A 170 -29.99 15.04 13.28
CA ASP A 170 -29.71 13.67 13.74
C ASP A 170 -28.22 13.47 13.87
N PRO A 171 -27.61 13.81 14.99
CA PRO A 171 -26.17 13.75 15.19
C PRO A 171 -25.63 12.34 15.37
N ARG A 172 -26.45 11.32 15.54
CA ARG A 172 -26.04 9.90 15.68
C ARG A 172 -24.92 9.68 16.70
N GLY A 173 -24.92 10.45 17.76
CA GLY A 173 -23.91 10.37 18.83
C GLY A 173 -22.60 11.10 18.54
N VAL A 174 -22.51 11.87 17.45
CA VAL A 174 -21.36 12.71 17.12
C VAL A 174 -21.58 14.13 17.69
N ASP A 175 -20.65 14.61 18.51
CA ASP A 175 -20.70 15.94 19.10
C ASP A 175 -19.27 16.54 19.19
N PRO A 176 -19.01 17.70 18.55
CA PRO A 176 -19.91 18.40 17.65
C PRO A 176 -19.99 17.76 16.26
N VAL A 177 -21.14 17.84 15.59
CA VAL A 177 -21.32 17.41 14.19
C VAL A 177 -20.51 18.29 13.24
N CYS A 178 -20.31 19.56 13.60
CA CYS A 178 -19.57 20.52 12.80
C CYS A 178 -18.48 21.21 13.64
N THR A 179 -17.24 21.16 13.15
CA THR A 179 -16.09 21.85 13.77
C THR A 179 -15.77 23.19 13.11
N LEU A 180 -16.53 23.58 12.07
CA LEU A 180 -16.32 24.85 11.40
C LEU A 180 -16.77 26.03 12.28
N THR A 181 -16.06 27.16 12.19
CA THR A 181 -16.42 28.41 12.86
C THR A 181 -16.68 29.49 11.80
N PRO A 182 -17.86 30.14 11.79
CA PRO A 182 -19.02 29.85 12.63
C PRO A 182 -19.74 28.54 12.23
N ALA A 183 -20.27 27.85 13.23
CA ALA A 183 -21.06 26.63 13.04
C ALA A 183 -22.56 26.94 13.05
N PRO A 184 -23.41 26.05 12.46
CA PRO A 184 -23.06 24.94 11.61
C PRO A 184 -22.84 25.36 10.17
N CYS A 185 -22.00 24.61 9.42
CA CYS A 185 -21.90 24.82 7.99
C CYS A 185 -23.13 24.23 7.26
N PRO A 186 -23.47 24.70 6.05
CA PRO A 186 -24.68 24.28 5.34
C PRO A 186 -24.69 22.79 4.96
N PHE A 187 -23.54 22.14 4.87
CA PHE A 187 -23.43 20.74 4.46
C PHE A 187 -23.94 19.74 5.50
N HIS A 188 -24.09 20.13 6.77
CA HIS A 188 -24.60 19.25 7.82
C HIS A 188 -26.14 19.26 7.97
N HIS A 189 -26.87 19.81 7.00
CA HIS A 189 -28.33 19.82 7.00
C HIS A 189 -28.95 18.62 6.25
N VAL A 190 -28.15 17.97 5.41
CA VAL A 190 -28.58 16.81 4.61
C VAL A 190 -27.61 15.65 4.83
N THR A 191 -28.10 14.42 4.69
CA THR A 191 -27.25 13.23 4.67
C THR A 191 -26.54 13.12 3.31
N LEU A 192 -25.48 12.30 3.22
CA LEU A 192 -24.87 11.98 1.93
C LEU A 192 -25.90 11.27 1.02
N THR A 193 -26.74 10.41 1.56
CA THR A 193 -27.82 9.73 0.82
C THR A 193 -28.78 10.73 0.16
N ASP A 194 -29.13 11.81 0.86
CA ASP A 194 -30.05 12.83 0.34
C ASP A 194 -29.37 13.78 -0.66
N ALA A 195 -28.04 13.84 -0.66
CA ALA A 195 -27.26 14.73 -1.51
C ALA A 195 -26.83 14.10 -2.85
N LEU A 196 -26.88 12.76 -2.97
CA LEU A 196 -26.53 11.99 -4.17
C LEU A 196 -27.75 11.74 -5.06
#